data_198fd4cfbb92a8b1cc8a7c90f37b50fe
#
_entry.id   198fd4cfbb92a8b1cc8a7c90f37b50fe
#
_cell.length_a   1.000
_cell.length_b   1.000
_cell.length_c   1.000
_cell.angle_alpha   90.00
_cell.angle_beta   90.00
_cell.angle_gamma   90.00
#
_symmetry.space_group_name_H-M   'P 1'
#
loop_
_entity.id
_entity.type
_entity.pdbx_description
1 polymer ?
#
loop_
_entity_poly.entity_id
_entity_poly.type
_entity_poly.pdbx_seq_one_letter_code
_entity_poly.pdbx_strand_id
1 'polypeptide(L)'
;MNKNVPVWFTIQQYVDYLNSYKKHFHLEKYIQYNSFVEQCRQNKNQEWVVIYNTNQQIICKKLIVCTGLNQTPKYPEIIKNFTGEIIHTKQIYTDMNKKDWKQKFSNKKILLLGGGESAFDIGHLLTKYTNQLYYSSKNYIEWFYTGAETPTNVERAKKIKNKCFQVLDFEKGNYPTDTMLIYPEYSLPEPMSNLWHNYGRRMLKPNRDCGNCIHNYQKLCSINKTPENLFKKYVVKRTDFVLDMFENKVKVIFYPKKIENQTIYTKKEIIPNVDIIVCASGFKKLFLFLEPKVYQDDFIKKMIPYNTSNIAFIGFARPTMGSIATIAEMQSWWVQDYFNHTLKYKIRKPIFRNIDPLNLSNDNIDTLVIGCYYLKDLAKDMNIEPNMFRLFFTDFKLFETIYTNSCNILIYRISGQRSFPKARKIIIDTFPKFKDRDTTSKLYILLHFLYHILFILFCFAISYLLYFIIYRTALVTSHKKTSILVFFIISFTSIAIFYTFFT
;
A
#
# COMPACT_ATOMS: atom_id res chain seq x y z
N MET A 1 11.82 21.88 -9.21
CA MET A 1 12.30 20.64 -8.56
C MET A 1 13.73 20.38 -8.99
N ASN A 2 14.61 20.12 -8.06
CA ASN A 2 15.99 19.77 -8.33
C ASN A 2 16.00 18.42 -9.09
N LYS A 3 16.57 18.39 -10.31
CA LYS A 3 16.64 17.18 -11.16
C LYS A 3 17.50 16.06 -10.56
N ASN A 4 18.20 16.32 -9.46
CA ASN A 4 19.16 15.43 -8.82
C ASN A 4 18.63 14.77 -7.54
N VAL A 5 17.31 14.74 -7.32
CA VAL A 5 16.75 14.02 -6.18
C VAL A 5 16.90 12.52 -6.43
N PRO A 6 17.52 11.77 -5.53
CA PRO A 6 17.67 10.33 -5.69
C PRO A 6 16.29 9.64 -5.65
N VAL A 7 16.19 8.49 -6.30
CA VAL A 7 14.96 7.66 -6.26
C VAL A 7 14.59 7.30 -4.82
N TRP A 8 15.60 7.06 -3.99
CA TRP A 8 15.46 6.84 -2.55
C TRP A 8 16.02 8.05 -1.81
N PHE A 9 15.16 8.80 -1.18
CA PHE A 9 15.52 10.02 -0.44
C PHE A 9 15.49 9.79 1.07
N THR A 10 16.31 10.54 1.78
CA THR A 10 16.33 10.56 3.24
C THR A 10 15.13 11.33 3.80
N ILE A 11 14.84 11.14 5.09
CA ILE A 11 13.81 11.93 5.79
C ILE A 11 14.10 13.43 5.65
N GLN A 12 15.36 13.85 5.79
CA GLN A 12 15.75 15.25 5.65
C GLN A 12 15.45 15.79 4.25
N GLN A 13 15.80 15.04 3.20
CA GLN A 13 15.48 15.44 1.82
C GLN A 13 13.97 15.56 1.57
N TYR A 14 13.17 14.74 2.23
CA TYR A 14 11.70 14.85 2.15
C TYR A 14 11.20 16.09 2.90
N VAL A 15 11.74 16.40 4.07
CA VAL A 15 11.43 17.63 4.83
C VAL A 15 11.81 18.87 4.00
N ASP A 16 12.97 18.86 3.37
CA ASP A 16 13.43 19.96 2.50
C ASP A 16 12.51 20.14 1.30
N TYR A 17 12.04 19.03 0.71
CA TYR A 17 11.01 19.07 -0.34
C TYR A 17 9.71 19.70 0.15
N LEU A 18 9.19 19.29 1.32
CA LEU A 18 7.96 19.87 1.89
C LEU A 18 8.12 21.37 2.19
N ASN A 19 9.29 21.79 2.70
CA ASN A 19 9.58 23.20 2.94
C ASN A 19 9.64 24.00 1.64
N SER A 20 10.24 23.46 0.59
CA SER A 20 10.27 24.11 -0.72
C SER A 20 8.87 24.19 -1.35
N TYR A 21 8.06 23.16 -1.19
CA TYR A 21 6.65 23.12 -1.63
C TYR A 21 5.83 24.19 -0.92
N LYS A 22 5.93 24.25 0.42
CA LYS A 22 5.27 25.24 1.26
C LYS A 22 5.61 26.67 0.81
N LYS A 23 6.88 26.96 0.59
CA LYS A 23 7.37 28.27 0.13
C LYS A 23 6.87 28.57 -1.28
N HIS A 24 6.94 27.62 -2.21
CA HIS A 24 6.51 27.80 -3.61
C HIS A 24 5.03 28.15 -3.74
N PHE A 25 4.19 27.56 -2.92
CA PHE A 25 2.74 27.78 -2.95
C PHE A 25 2.26 28.80 -1.90
N HIS A 26 3.16 29.51 -1.23
CA HIS A 26 2.85 30.53 -0.23
C HIS A 26 1.91 30.04 0.89
N LEU A 27 2.16 28.81 1.37
CA LEU A 27 1.29 28.15 2.35
C LEU A 27 1.55 28.59 3.80
N GLU A 28 2.63 29.33 4.08
CA GLU A 28 3.04 29.73 5.44
C GLU A 28 1.92 30.40 6.22
N LYS A 29 1.15 31.29 5.57
CA LYS A 29 0.03 32.01 6.18
C LYS A 29 -1.15 31.15 6.61
N TYR A 30 -1.21 29.89 6.14
CA TYR A 30 -2.27 28.94 6.48
C TYR A 30 -1.80 27.87 7.48
N ILE A 31 -0.54 27.90 7.91
CA ILE A 31 0.03 26.91 8.80
C ILE A 31 0.34 27.55 10.14
N GLN A 32 -0.30 27.04 11.19
CA GLN A 32 -0.03 27.42 12.56
C GLN A 32 0.81 26.34 13.22
N TYR A 33 2.08 26.65 13.48
CA TYR A 33 3.00 25.74 14.15
C TYR A 33 2.82 25.77 15.67
N ASN A 34 3.40 24.78 16.36
CA ASN A 34 3.37 24.66 17.81
C ASN A 34 1.94 24.71 18.39
N SER A 35 0.99 24.17 17.66
CA SER A 35 -0.44 24.16 18.02
C SER A 35 -0.90 22.72 18.22
N PHE A 36 -0.80 22.24 19.46
CA PHE A 36 -1.23 20.91 19.83
C PHE A 36 -2.75 20.88 20.03
N VAL A 37 -3.45 20.10 19.19
CA VAL A 37 -4.89 19.91 19.27
C VAL A 37 -5.21 18.92 20.39
N GLU A 38 -5.95 19.35 21.37
CA GLU A 38 -6.36 18.57 22.55
C GLU A 38 -7.73 17.92 22.37
N GLN A 39 -8.68 18.68 21.78
CA GLN A 39 -10.04 18.22 21.61
C GLN A 39 -10.69 18.81 20.35
N CYS A 40 -11.46 18.02 19.66
CA CYS A 40 -12.38 18.46 18.60
C CYS A 40 -13.78 17.95 18.94
N ARG A 41 -14.75 18.86 19.09
CA ARG A 41 -16.16 18.52 19.37
C ARG A 41 -17.10 19.34 18.52
N GLN A 42 -18.31 18.84 18.29
CA GLN A 42 -19.34 19.61 17.60
C GLN A 42 -20.15 20.50 18.57
N ASN A 43 -20.44 21.72 18.13
CA ASN A 43 -21.35 22.61 18.80
C ASN A 43 -22.82 22.32 18.40
N LYS A 44 -23.78 23.07 18.97
CA LYS A 44 -25.20 22.93 18.66
C LYS A 44 -25.54 23.18 17.18
N ASN A 45 -24.72 23.95 16.48
CA ASN A 45 -24.86 24.26 15.05
C ASN A 45 -24.16 23.22 14.14
N GLN A 46 -23.70 22.09 14.70
CA GLN A 46 -22.94 21.06 14.01
C GLN A 46 -21.58 21.55 13.43
N GLU A 47 -21.05 22.66 13.94
CA GLU A 47 -19.73 23.15 13.60
C GLU A 47 -18.68 22.54 14.53
N TRP A 48 -17.47 22.34 14.04
CA TRP A 48 -16.36 21.80 14.80
C TRP A 48 -15.70 22.89 15.65
N VAL A 49 -15.63 22.69 16.95
CA VAL A 49 -14.83 23.47 17.88
C VAL A 49 -13.53 22.70 18.12
N VAL A 50 -12.43 23.25 17.64
CA VAL A 50 -11.09 22.68 17.79
C VAL A 50 -10.39 23.42 18.92
N ILE A 51 -10.06 22.70 19.99
CA ILE A 51 -9.36 23.22 21.18
C ILE A 51 -7.91 22.82 21.12
N TYR A 52 -7.01 23.78 21.28
CA TYR A 52 -5.56 23.59 21.19
C TYR A 52 -4.82 24.50 22.18
N ASN A 53 -3.59 24.10 22.53
CA ASN A 53 -2.70 24.86 23.42
C ASN A 53 -3.37 25.44 24.67
N THR A 54 -4.04 24.60 25.45
CA THR A 54 -4.66 24.95 26.73
C THR A 54 -5.61 26.15 26.64
N ASN A 55 -6.78 25.96 26.04
CA ASN A 55 -7.91 26.90 25.95
C ASN A 55 -8.00 27.80 24.71
N GLN A 56 -7.09 27.74 23.76
CA GLN A 56 -7.34 28.39 22.47
C GLN A 56 -8.35 27.56 21.65
N GLN A 57 -9.22 28.24 20.91
CA GLN A 57 -10.22 27.54 20.09
C GLN A 57 -10.41 28.17 18.72
N ILE A 58 -10.71 27.32 17.76
CA ILE A 58 -11.13 27.70 16.40
C ILE A 58 -12.45 27.00 16.09
N ILE A 59 -13.39 27.70 15.49
CA ILE A 59 -14.64 27.14 15.00
C ILE A 59 -14.58 27.00 13.50
N CYS A 60 -14.89 25.82 12.97
CA CYS A 60 -14.90 25.56 11.53
C CYS A 60 -16.09 24.68 11.11
N LYS A 61 -16.57 24.91 9.89
CA LYS A 61 -17.71 24.15 9.32
C LYS A 61 -17.30 22.73 8.91
N LYS A 62 -16.05 22.54 8.52
CA LYS A 62 -15.51 21.26 8.02
C LYS A 62 -14.15 21.00 8.66
N LEU A 63 -13.93 19.77 9.10
CA LEU A 63 -12.68 19.33 9.74
C LEU A 63 -12.01 18.27 8.88
N ILE A 64 -10.72 18.42 8.62
CA ILE A 64 -9.91 17.39 7.97
C ILE A 64 -8.81 16.94 8.95
N VAL A 65 -8.83 15.66 9.26
CA VAL A 65 -7.86 15.03 10.17
C VAL A 65 -6.74 14.40 9.36
N CYS A 66 -5.49 14.85 9.58
CA CYS A 66 -4.30 14.37 8.89
C CYS A 66 -3.19 13.93 9.87
N THR A 67 -3.56 13.50 11.08
CA THR A 67 -2.61 13.22 12.17
C THR A 67 -1.74 11.98 11.96
N GLY A 68 -2.06 11.17 10.94
CA GLY A 68 -1.33 9.94 10.61
C GLY A 68 -1.70 8.74 11.50
N LEU A 69 -1.16 7.58 11.12
CA LEU A 69 -1.51 6.28 11.70
C LEU A 69 -0.69 5.92 12.96
N ASN A 70 0.46 6.56 13.17
CA ASN A 70 1.47 6.13 14.14
C ASN A 70 1.45 7.01 15.41
N GLN A 71 0.27 7.17 16.03
CA GLN A 71 0.10 8.04 17.20
C GLN A 71 0.23 7.29 18.52
N THR A 72 -0.63 6.32 18.76
CA THR A 72 -0.72 5.61 20.04
C THR A 72 -0.07 4.23 19.96
N PRO A 73 1.06 3.97 20.64
CA PRO A 73 1.73 2.68 20.66
C PRO A 73 0.81 1.54 21.10
N LYS A 74 0.94 0.37 20.45
CA LYS A 74 0.27 -0.87 20.86
C LYS A 74 1.29 -1.77 21.54
N TYR A 75 0.95 -2.29 22.71
CA TYR A 75 1.76 -3.23 23.46
C TYR A 75 1.07 -4.60 23.49
N PRO A 76 1.81 -5.71 23.22
CA PRO A 76 1.25 -7.06 23.29
C PRO A 76 0.95 -7.46 24.76
N GLU A 77 -0.18 -8.09 24.99
CA GLU A 77 -0.58 -8.57 26.33
C GLU A 77 0.48 -9.48 26.99
N ILE A 78 1.23 -10.24 26.18
CA ILE A 78 2.18 -11.22 26.69
C ILE A 78 3.31 -10.60 27.51
N ILE A 79 3.56 -9.29 27.39
CA ILE A 79 4.65 -8.60 28.10
C ILE A 79 4.22 -8.03 29.45
N LYS A 80 2.96 -8.19 29.86
CA LYS A 80 2.43 -7.54 31.07
C LYS A 80 3.15 -7.87 32.37
N ASN A 81 3.72 -9.06 32.48
CA ASN A 81 4.43 -9.53 33.65
C ASN A 81 5.96 -9.41 33.52
N PHE A 82 6.43 -8.68 32.51
CA PHE A 82 7.86 -8.41 32.36
C PHE A 82 8.29 -7.29 33.30
N THR A 83 9.32 -7.54 34.10
CA THR A 83 9.83 -6.56 35.10
C THR A 83 11.03 -5.75 34.63
N GLY A 84 11.59 -6.07 33.46
CA GLY A 84 12.63 -5.27 32.81
C GLY A 84 12.05 -4.05 32.07
N GLU A 85 12.87 -3.39 31.31
CA GLU A 85 12.45 -2.20 30.56
C GLU A 85 11.65 -2.55 29.30
N ILE A 86 10.52 -1.87 29.08
CA ILE A 86 9.69 -2.02 27.87
C ILE A 86 9.76 -0.72 27.08
N ILE A 87 10.21 -0.80 25.81
CA ILE A 87 10.35 0.35 24.91
C ILE A 87 9.58 0.07 23.63
N HIS A 88 8.76 1.04 23.19
CA HIS A 88 8.18 0.97 21.86
C HIS A 88 9.10 1.58 20.83
N THR A 89 9.11 1.08 19.57
CA THR A 89 9.93 1.61 18.49
C THR A 89 9.71 3.11 18.24
N LYS A 90 8.50 3.64 18.49
CA LYS A 90 8.21 5.08 18.43
C LYS A 90 9.17 5.88 19.34
N GLN A 91 9.39 5.39 20.55
CA GLN A 91 10.28 6.08 21.51
C GLN A 91 11.73 6.07 21.01
N ILE A 92 12.19 4.96 20.44
CA ILE A 92 13.55 4.87 19.88
C ILE A 92 13.71 5.91 18.77
N TYR A 93 12.77 6.02 17.82
CA TYR A 93 12.82 7.02 16.77
C TYR A 93 12.83 8.47 17.33
N THR A 94 12.09 8.72 18.40
CA THR A 94 12.07 10.02 19.06
C THR A 94 13.42 10.31 19.75
N ASP A 95 14.00 9.31 20.40
CA ASP A 95 15.23 9.45 21.17
C ASP A 95 16.50 9.48 20.29
N MET A 96 16.44 9.03 19.04
CA MET A 96 17.60 9.03 18.11
C MET A 96 18.28 10.39 17.93
N ASN A 97 17.58 11.48 18.18
CA ASN A 97 18.13 12.83 18.15
C ASN A 97 18.95 13.17 19.41
N LYS A 98 18.86 12.36 20.47
CA LYS A 98 19.62 12.55 21.70
C LYS A 98 21.02 11.96 21.56
N LYS A 99 22.03 12.63 22.08
CA LYS A 99 23.45 12.26 21.95
C LYS A 99 23.72 10.82 22.47
N ASP A 100 23.07 10.45 23.55
CA ASP A 100 23.40 9.23 24.32
C ASP A 100 22.38 8.08 24.13
N TRP A 101 21.48 8.17 23.20
CA TRP A 101 20.40 7.17 23.02
C TRP A 101 20.92 5.74 22.84
N LYS A 102 22.13 5.57 22.26
CA LYS A 102 22.75 4.26 22.00
C LYS A 102 23.20 3.56 23.27
N GLN A 103 23.63 4.33 24.28
CA GLN A 103 24.17 3.79 25.54
C GLN A 103 23.14 2.94 26.28
N LYS A 104 21.86 3.30 26.13
CA LYS A 104 20.74 2.55 26.70
C LYS A 104 20.71 1.08 26.28
N PHE A 105 21.17 0.76 25.08
CA PHE A 105 21.15 -0.58 24.49
C PHE A 105 22.49 -1.30 24.60
N SER A 106 23.54 -0.62 25.03
CA SER A 106 24.89 -1.18 25.10
C SER A 106 24.95 -2.31 26.13
N ASN A 107 25.54 -3.43 25.75
CA ASN A 107 25.73 -4.61 26.60
C ASN A 107 24.44 -5.22 27.16
N LYS A 108 23.28 -4.95 26.53
CA LYS A 108 21.98 -5.48 26.94
C LYS A 108 21.59 -6.74 26.17
N LYS A 109 20.84 -7.62 26.85
CA LYS A 109 20.08 -8.69 26.21
C LYS A 109 18.69 -8.16 25.85
N ILE A 110 18.35 -8.14 24.58
CA ILE A 110 17.14 -7.48 24.09
C ILE A 110 16.26 -8.49 23.37
N LEU A 111 14.96 -8.47 23.66
CA LEU A 111 13.93 -9.14 22.87
C LEU A 111 13.22 -8.10 22.00
N LEU A 112 13.33 -8.24 20.68
CA LEU A 112 12.56 -7.47 19.71
C LEU A 112 11.29 -8.24 19.31
N LEU A 113 10.13 -7.69 19.65
CA LEU A 113 8.81 -8.27 19.35
C LEU A 113 8.09 -7.50 18.24
N GLY A 114 7.82 -8.17 17.13
CA GLY A 114 7.06 -7.64 16.02
C GLY A 114 7.70 -7.97 14.69
N GLY A 115 6.96 -7.80 13.60
CA GLY A 115 7.40 -8.26 12.29
C GLY A 115 7.24 -7.23 11.16
N GLY A 116 6.85 -5.99 11.47
CA GLY A 116 6.71 -4.93 10.47
C GLY A 116 8.03 -4.23 10.12
N GLU A 117 7.96 -3.24 9.23
CA GLU A 117 9.10 -2.41 8.80
C GLU A 117 9.90 -1.86 10.00
N SER A 118 9.20 -1.37 11.04
CA SER A 118 9.86 -0.85 12.24
C SER A 118 10.69 -1.90 12.98
N ALA A 119 10.27 -3.18 12.96
CA ALA A 119 11.06 -4.25 13.58
C ALA A 119 12.36 -4.49 12.82
N PHE A 120 12.32 -4.43 11.50
CA PHE A 120 13.47 -4.66 10.65
C PHE A 120 14.44 -3.48 10.71
N ASP A 121 13.93 -2.24 10.68
CA ASP A 121 14.76 -1.04 10.81
C ASP A 121 15.48 -0.99 12.16
N ILE A 122 14.72 -1.10 13.25
CA ILE A 122 15.27 -1.03 14.60
C ILE A 122 16.09 -2.28 14.91
N GLY A 123 15.68 -3.45 14.43
CA GLY A 123 16.43 -4.69 14.59
C GLY A 123 17.85 -4.57 14.03
N HIS A 124 17.99 -4.14 12.76
CA HIS A 124 19.31 -3.90 12.17
C HIS A 124 20.12 -2.87 12.95
N LEU A 125 19.46 -1.82 13.41
CA LEU A 125 20.14 -0.78 14.19
C LEU A 125 20.66 -1.33 15.52
N LEU A 126 19.85 -2.11 16.24
CA LEU A 126 20.21 -2.67 17.55
C LEU A 126 21.35 -3.69 17.47
N THR A 127 21.49 -4.44 16.37
CA THR A 127 22.63 -5.38 16.23
C THR A 127 23.99 -4.75 16.40
N LYS A 128 24.09 -3.43 16.25
CA LYS A 128 25.35 -2.66 16.35
C LYS A 128 25.74 -2.30 17.77
N TYR A 129 24.79 -2.39 18.72
CA TYR A 129 24.99 -1.85 20.08
C TYR A 129 24.69 -2.87 21.18
N THR A 130 23.89 -3.91 20.91
CA THR A 130 23.46 -4.87 21.92
C THR A 130 24.48 -6.00 22.10
N ASN A 131 24.48 -6.59 23.28
CA ASN A 131 25.25 -7.82 23.51
C ASN A 131 24.58 -9.01 22.81
N GLN A 132 23.26 -9.16 22.98
CA GLN A 132 22.49 -10.23 22.37
C GLN A 132 21.11 -9.73 21.95
N LEU A 133 20.79 -9.90 20.68
CA LEU A 133 19.45 -9.58 20.14
C LEU A 133 18.69 -10.87 19.83
N TYR A 134 17.55 -11.03 20.51
CA TYR A 134 16.54 -12.02 20.18
C TYR A 134 15.44 -11.38 19.36
N TYR A 135 14.98 -12.07 18.32
CA TYR A 135 13.89 -11.60 17.48
C TYR A 135 12.73 -12.60 17.45
N SER A 136 11.52 -12.09 17.62
CA SER A 136 10.31 -12.89 17.51
C SER A 136 9.13 -12.12 16.95
N SER A 137 8.32 -12.78 16.13
CA SER A 137 7.09 -12.23 15.59
C SER A 137 5.93 -13.19 15.72
N LYS A 138 4.76 -12.67 16.13
CA LYS A 138 3.51 -13.44 16.17
C LYS A 138 3.09 -13.87 14.76
N ASN A 139 3.24 -12.96 13.79
CA ASN A 139 2.91 -13.18 12.41
C ASN A 139 4.19 -13.44 11.60
N TYR A 140 4.14 -14.43 10.71
CA TYR A 140 5.17 -14.57 9.70
C TYR A 140 5.08 -13.42 8.72
N ILE A 141 6.21 -12.77 8.44
CA ILE A 141 6.29 -11.64 7.53
C ILE A 141 7.21 -11.98 6.39
N GLU A 142 6.69 -11.76 5.20
CA GLU A 142 7.47 -11.94 3.98
C GLU A 142 8.30 -10.69 3.72
N TRP A 143 9.55 -10.85 3.37
CA TRP A 143 10.44 -9.78 3.00
C TRP A 143 10.74 -9.81 1.51
N PHE A 144 10.81 -8.64 0.93
CA PHE A 144 11.13 -8.44 -0.47
C PHE A 144 12.42 -7.65 -0.60
N TYR A 145 13.22 -8.07 -1.55
CA TYR A 145 14.29 -7.23 -2.05
C TYR A 145 13.71 -6.17 -2.97
N THR A 146 13.99 -4.92 -2.68
CA THR A 146 13.42 -3.79 -3.42
C THR A 146 14.28 -3.34 -4.58
N GLY A 147 15.40 -4.00 -4.85
CA GLY A 147 16.38 -3.53 -5.82
C GLY A 147 17.14 -2.25 -5.41
N ALA A 148 16.85 -1.72 -4.23
CA ALA A 148 17.57 -0.57 -3.66
C ALA A 148 18.68 -1.01 -2.69
N GLU A 149 19.28 -2.16 -2.98
CA GLU A 149 20.32 -2.70 -2.12
C GLU A 149 21.61 -1.89 -2.25
N THR A 150 22.24 -1.67 -1.11
CA THR A 150 23.55 -1.06 -1.09
C THR A 150 24.59 -2.04 -1.63
N PRO A 151 25.69 -1.58 -2.26
CA PRO A 151 26.78 -2.45 -2.68
C PRO A 151 27.26 -3.39 -1.57
N THR A 152 27.31 -2.90 -0.34
CA THR A 152 27.66 -3.67 0.87
C THR A 152 26.69 -4.84 1.11
N ASN A 153 25.38 -4.63 0.93
CA ASN A 153 24.40 -5.70 1.11
C ASN A 153 24.50 -6.74 0.01
N VAL A 154 24.78 -6.33 -1.20
CA VAL A 154 25.04 -7.24 -2.33
C VAL A 154 26.23 -8.14 -2.03
N GLU A 155 27.34 -7.58 -1.54
CA GLU A 155 28.53 -8.35 -1.15
C GLU A 155 28.25 -9.31 0.00
N ARG A 156 27.51 -8.85 1.04
CA ARG A 156 27.09 -9.69 2.17
C ARG A 156 26.24 -10.87 1.69
N ALA A 157 25.26 -10.62 0.83
CA ALA A 157 24.39 -11.65 0.25
C ALA A 157 25.16 -12.67 -0.59
N LYS A 158 26.15 -12.23 -1.38
CA LYS A 158 27.04 -13.13 -2.16
C LYS A 158 27.86 -14.06 -1.27
N LYS A 159 28.29 -13.60 -0.11
CA LYS A 159 29.03 -14.43 0.89
C LYS A 159 28.14 -15.48 1.55
N ILE A 160 26.86 -15.19 1.71
CA ILE A 160 25.89 -16.14 2.25
C ILE A 160 25.52 -17.12 1.12
N LYS A 161 26.22 -18.25 1.02
CA LYS A 161 26.01 -19.32 0.01
C LYS A 161 24.63 -19.99 0.16
N ASN A 162 23.55 -19.22 0.29
CA ASN A 162 22.21 -19.73 0.48
C ASN A 162 21.36 -19.50 -0.76
N LYS A 163 20.65 -20.52 -1.21
CA LYS A 163 19.73 -20.46 -2.38
C LYS A 163 18.66 -19.40 -2.28
N CYS A 164 18.31 -18.92 -1.07
CA CYS A 164 17.38 -17.81 -0.87
C CYS A 164 17.83 -16.49 -1.52
N PHE A 165 19.13 -16.31 -1.70
CA PHE A 165 19.71 -15.10 -2.26
C PHE A 165 20.18 -15.26 -3.73
N GLN A 166 20.20 -16.51 -4.25
CA GLN A 166 20.73 -16.77 -5.60
C GLN A 166 19.79 -16.32 -6.72
N VAL A 167 18.51 -16.10 -6.44
CA VAL A 167 17.48 -15.81 -7.46
C VAL A 167 17.31 -14.32 -7.68
N LEU A 168 17.94 -13.49 -6.87
CA LEU A 168 17.81 -12.05 -6.94
C LEU A 168 18.99 -11.49 -7.72
N ASP A 169 18.68 -11.02 -8.90
CA ASP A 169 19.62 -10.26 -9.71
C ASP A 169 19.82 -8.88 -9.07
N PHE A 170 20.67 -8.83 -8.04
CA PHE A 170 21.02 -7.61 -7.32
C PHE A 170 21.62 -6.53 -8.24
N GLU A 171 22.04 -6.90 -9.45
CA GLU A 171 22.70 -6.00 -10.39
C GLU A 171 21.69 -5.26 -11.29
N LYS A 172 20.45 -5.73 -11.40
CA LYS A 172 19.49 -5.24 -12.40
C LYS A 172 18.46 -4.23 -11.89
N GLY A 173 18.75 -3.37 -11.01
CA GLY A 173 17.92 -2.19 -10.97
C GLY A 173 17.26 -1.82 -9.67
N ASN A 174 17.40 -0.58 -9.37
CA ASN A 174 16.73 0.18 -8.33
C ASN A 174 15.31 0.51 -8.77
N TYR A 175 14.37 -0.44 -8.64
CA TYR A 175 12.96 -0.18 -8.94
C TYR A 175 12.23 0.27 -7.67
N PRO A 176 11.53 1.42 -7.70
CA PRO A 176 10.59 1.78 -6.64
C PRO A 176 9.52 0.69 -6.51
N THR A 177 9.07 0.43 -5.30
CA THR A 177 7.99 -0.55 -5.04
C THR A 177 6.70 -0.27 -5.79
N ASP A 178 6.48 0.99 -6.17
CA ASP A 178 5.34 1.44 -6.97
C ASP A 178 5.37 0.88 -8.40
N THR A 179 6.54 0.42 -8.87
CA THR A 179 6.71 -0.13 -10.22
C THR A 179 6.30 -1.60 -10.34
N MET A 180 5.85 -2.24 -9.26
CA MET A 180 5.50 -3.65 -9.27
C MET A 180 4.17 -3.97 -9.97
N LEU A 181 3.29 -2.97 -10.13
CA LEU A 181 2.00 -3.12 -10.79
C LEU A 181 1.94 -2.18 -12.01
N ILE A 182 1.91 -2.75 -13.19
CA ILE A 182 1.70 -2.02 -14.44
C ILE A 182 0.20 -1.85 -14.72
N TYR A 183 -0.14 -0.91 -15.60
CA TYR A 183 -1.54 -0.56 -15.90
C TYR A 183 -2.43 -1.77 -16.24
N PRO A 184 -2.03 -2.73 -17.09
CA PRO A 184 -2.85 -3.91 -17.38
C PRO A 184 -3.24 -4.71 -16.15
N GLU A 185 -2.34 -4.84 -15.18
CA GLU A 185 -2.57 -5.68 -14.00
C GLU A 185 -3.68 -5.15 -13.10
N TYR A 186 -3.83 -3.83 -12.97
CA TYR A 186 -4.89 -3.24 -12.15
C TYR A 186 -6.11 -2.75 -12.95
N SER A 187 -6.06 -2.82 -14.27
CA SER A 187 -7.20 -2.52 -15.15
C SER A 187 -8.03 -3.75 -15.52
N LEU A 188 -7.46 -4.96 -15.34
CA LEU A 188 -8.16 -6.22 -15.62
C LEU A 188 -9.21 -6.55 -14.55
N PRO A 189 -10.28 -7.28 -14.92
CA PRO A 189 -11.20 -7.88 -13.96
C PRO A 189 -10.47 -8.75 -12.94
N GLU A 190 -10.95 -8.79 -11.70
CA GLU A 190 -10.29 -9.46 -10.57
C GLU A 190 -9.83 -10.91 -10.84
N PRO A 191 -10.65 -11.81 -11.46
CA PRO A 191 -10.20 -13.16 -11.74
C PRO A 191 -8.97 -13.22 -12.63
N MET A 192 -8.86 -12.31 -13.59
CA MET A 192 -7.76 -12.23 -14.53
C MET A 192 -6.53 -11.56 -13.95
N SER A 193 -6.73 -10.51 -13.16
CA SER A 193 -5.66 -9.90 -12.37
C SER A 193 -5.05 -10.95 -11.43
N ASN A 194 -5.87 -11.77 -10.77
CA ASN A 194 -5.41 -12.86 -9.91
C ASN A 194 -4.65 -13.95 -10.68
N LEU A 195 -5.13 -14.36 -11.85
CA LEU A 195 -4.45 -15.32 -12.72
C LEU A 195 -3.08 -14.79 -13.15
N TRP A 196 -3.03 -13.53 -13.50
CA TRP A 196 -1.83 -12.84 -13.93
C TRP A 196 -0.81 -12.66 -12.80
N HIS A 197 -1.28 -12.28 -11.62
CA HIS A 197 -0.45 -12.24 -10.42
C HIS A 197 0.08 -13.62 -10.03
N ASN A 198 -0.71 -14.66 -10.18
CA ASN A 198 -0.27 -16.03 -9.93
C ASN A 198 0.78 -16.50 -10.96
N TYR A 199 0.64 -16.09 -12.22
CA TYR A 199 1.62 -16.37 -13.26
C TYR A 199 2.91 -15.58 -13.02
N GLY A 200 2.84 -14.28 -12.81
CA GLY A 200 3.98 -13.44 -12.46
C GLY A 200 4.70 -13.91 -11.18
N ARG A 201 3.93 -14.40 -10.20
CA ARG A 201 4.48 -15.04 -8.99
C ARG A 201 5.26 -16.33 -9.30
N ARG A 202 4.81 -17.14 -10.25
CA ARG A 202 5.53 -18.36 -10.64
C ARG A 202 6.85 -18.01 -11.34
N MET A 203 6.86 -16.93 -12.10
CA MET A 203 8.05 -16.42 -12.78
C MET A 203 9.02 -15.70 -11.82
N LEU A 204 8.46 -15.00 -10.80
CA LEU A 204 9.23 -14.25 -9.79
C LEU A 204 9.43 -15.04 -8.48
N LYS A 205 8.95 -16.28 -8.41
CA LYS A 205 9.24 -17.12 -7.24
C LYS A 205 10.76 -17.30 -7.15
N PRO A 206 11.43 -16.67 -6.19
CA PRO A 206 12.70 -17.19 -5.77
C PRO A 206 12.48 -18.67 -5.45
N ASN A 207 13.43 -19.50 -5.79
CA ASN A 207 13.40 -20.92 -5.43
C ASN A 207 13.46 -21.01 -3.91
N ARG A 208 12.27 -20.85 -3.25
CA ARG A 208 12.13 -20.69 -1.79
C ARG A 208 12.27 -22.01 -1.05
N ASP A 209 12.48 -23.09 -1.77
CA ASP A 209 12.80 -24.37 -1.22
C ASP A 209 14.28 -24.43 -0.81
N CYS A 210 14.63 -23.53 0.11
CA CYS A 210 15.97 -23.49 0.67
C CYS A 210 16.16 -24.42 1.88
N GLY A 211 15.29 -25.40 2.07
CA GLY A 211 15.40 -26.37 3.15
C GLY A 211 15.42 -25.72 4.55
N ASN A 212 16.49 -25.93 5.32
CA ASN A 212 16.65 -25.41 6.68
C ASN A 212 17.13 -23.95 6.77
N CYS A 213 16.77 -23.09 5.81
CA CYS A 213 17.17 -21.69 5.87
C CYS A 213 16.44 -20.90 6.96
N ILE A 214 16.99 -19.74 7.32
CA ILE A 214 16.41 -18.84 8.35
C ILE A 214 14.97 -18.44 8.01
N HIS A 215 14.61 -18.37 6.73
CA HIS A 215 13.28 -18.08 6.26
C HIS A 215 12.26 -19.15 6.69
N ASN A 216 12.57 -20.44 6.48
CA ASN A 216 11.73 -21.54 6.92
C ASN A 216 11.69 -21.62 8.44
N TYR A 217 12.82 -21.38 9.10
CA TYR A 217 12.88 -21.34 10.55
C TYR A 217 12.01 -20.22 11.13
N GLN A 218 12.08 -19.01 10.56
CA GLN A 218 11.23 -17.89 10.98
C GLN A 218 9.74 -18.19 10.78
N LYS A 219 9.37 -18.88 9.69
CA LYS A 219 8.01 -19.34 9.43
C LYS A 219 7.52 -20.34 10.49
N LEU A 220 8.41 -21.23 10.94
CA LEU A 220 8.10 -22.18 12.03
C LEU A 220 7.97 -21.49 13.39
N CYS A 221 8.74 -20.44 13.63
CA CYS A 221 8.74 -19.71 14.89
C CYS A 221 7.51 -18.82 15.08
N SER A 222 6.81 -18.47 14.00
CA SER A 222 5.61 -17.61 14.02
C SER A 222 4.34 -18.42 14.28
N ILE A 223 3.39 -17.85 15.04
CA ILE A 223 2.11 -18.50 15.33
C ILE A 223 1.19 -18.43 14.11
N ASN A 224 1.04 -17.24 13.56
CA ASN A 224 0.13 -17.00 12.44
C ASN A 224 0.88 -17.14 11.12
N LYS A 225 0.41 -18.02 10.27
CA LYS A 225 0.91 -18.14 8.91
C LYS A 225 0.34 -17.00 8.06
N THR A 226 1.18 -16.40 7.22
CA THR A 226 0.69 -15.39 6.27
C THR A 226 -0.19 -16.04 5.21
N PRO A 227 -1.24 -15.34 4.76
CA PRO A 227 -2.02 -15.75 3.60
C PRO A 227 -1.12 -15.98 2.38
N GLU A 228 -1.48 -16.88 1.50
CA GLU A 228 -0.71 -17.13 0.27
C GLU A 228 -0.72 -15.96 -0.70
N ASN A 229 -1.76 -15.12 -0.65
CA ASN A 229 -1.89 -13.97 -1.53
C ASN A 229 -0.93 -12.85 -1.13
N LEU A 230 -0.13 -12.38 -2.09
CA LEU A 230 0.87 -11.33 -1.92
C LEU A 230 0.27 -10.02 -1.39
N PHE A 231 -0.93 -9.66 -1.84
CA PHE A 231 -1.61 -8.43 -1.44
C PHE A 231 -2.21 -8.51 -0.02
N LYS A 232 -2.35 -9.72 0.51
CA LYS A 232 -2.79 -9.96 1.89
C LYS A 232 -1.63 -10.04 2.88
N LYS A 233 -0.40 -9.76 2.45
CA LYS A 233 0.80 -9.89 3.29
C LYS A 233 1.40 -8.53 3.60
N TYR A 234 1.84 -8.37 4.82
CA TYR A 234 2.84 -7.37 5.14
C TYR A 234 4.16 -7.79 4.48
N VAL A 235 4.68 -6.91 3.67
CA VAL A 235 5.96 -7.08 3.02
C VAL A 235 6.93 -6.10 3.65
N VAL A 236 8.04 -6.61 4.15
CA VAL A 236 9.13 -5.78 4.66
C VAL A 236 10.19 -5.64 3.58
N LYS A 237 10.74 -4.44 3.45
CA LYS A 237 11.64 -4.07 2.36
C LYS A 237 13.10 -3.95 2.79
N ARG A 238 13.40 -4.18 4.06
CA ARG A 238 14.75 -4.00 4.62
C ARG A 238 15.54 -5.30 4.63
N THR A 239 16.50 -5.41 3.76
CA THR A 239 17.35 -6.60 3.60
C THR A 239 18.42 -6.70 4.68
N ASP A 240 18.94 -5.58 5.18
CA ASP A 240 20.01 -5.54 6.18
C ASP A 240 19.76 -6.46 7.38
N PHE A 241 18.56 -6.39 7.96
CA PHE A 241 18.21 -7.18 9.14
C PHE A 241 18.09 -8.68 8.84
N VAL A 242 17.66 -9.01 7.61
CA VAL A 242 17.64 -10.41 7.15
C VAL A 242 19.06 -10.94 7.04
N LEU A 243 19.98 -10.16 6.47
CA LEU A 243 21.40 -10.50 6.39
C LEU A 243 22.00 -10.66 7.79
N ASP A 244 21.64 -9.80 8.75
CA ASP A 244 22.08 -9.94 10.15
C ASP A 244 21.61 -11.25 10.79
N MET A 245 20.40 -11.73 10.45
CA MET A 245 19.93 -13.05 10.90
C MET A 245 20.76 -14.20 10.31
N PHE A 246 21.11 -14.12 9.02
CA PHE A 246 21.95 -15.13 8.36
C PHE A 246 23.39 -15.10 8.86
N GLU A 247 23.89 -13.95 9.29
CA GLU A 247 25.21 -13.76 9.89
C GLU A 247 25.24 -14.10 11.40
N ASN A 248 24.14 -14.64 11.94
CA ASN A 248 23.98 -14.98 13.36
C ASN A 248 24.15 -13.81 14.33
N LYS A 249 23.98 -12.57 13.89
CA LYS A 249 23.95 -11.38 14.75
C LYS A 249 22.65 -11.27 15.54
N VAL A 250 21.62 -11.98 15.10
CA VAL A 250 20.28 -12.00 15.67
C VAL A 250 19.84 -13.44 15.87
N LYS A 251 19.41 -13.80 17.07
CA LYS A 251 18.83 -15.10 17.33
C LYS A 251 17.32 -15.04 17.14
N VAL A 252 16.83 -15.66 16.06
CA VAL A 252 15.39 -15.83 15.84
C VAL A 252 14.86 -16.91 16.78
N ILE A 253 13.83 -16.59 17.56
CA ILE A 253 13.23 -17.48 18.55
C ILE A 253 11.75 -17.73 18.26
N PHE A 254 11.22 -18.83 18.80
CA PHE A 254 9.77 -19.07 18.77
C PHE A 254 9.03 -17.96 19.52
N TYR A 255 7.84 -17.62 19.04
CA TYR A 255 7.01 -16.64 19.72
C TYR A 255 6.77 -17.06 21.17
N PRO A 256 6.97 -16.16 22.14
CA PRO A 256 6.85 -16.51 23.55
C PRO A 256 5.48 -17.10 23.90
N LYS A 257 5.46 -18.14 24.70
CA LYS A 257 4.24 -18.67 25.33
C LYS A 257 3.90 -17.90 26.60
N LYS A 258 4.94 -17.48 27.32
CA LYS A 258 4.86 -16.75 28.59
C LYS A 258 6.08 -15.86 28.71
N ILE A 259 5.90 -14.69 29.31
CA ILE A 259 6.98 -13.81 29.75
C ILE A 259 6.70 -13.48 31.20
N GLU A 260 7.67 -13.73 32.06
CA GLU A 260 7.53 -13.53 33.49
C GLU A 260 8.86 -13.04 34.08
N ASN A 261 8.80 -12.01 34.87
CA ASN A 261 9.97 -11.29 35.33
C ASN A 261 10.86 -10.93 34.11
N GLN A 262 12.14 -11.25 34.14
CA GLN A 262 13.07 -11.05 33.02
C GLN A 262 13.31 -12.34 32.21
N THR A 263 12.38 -13.28 32.26
CA THR A 263 12.54 -14.61 31.61
C THR A 263 11.48 -14.79 30.51
N ILE A 264 11.96 -15.23 29.36
CA ILE A 264 11.13 -15.53 28.18
C ILE A 264 11.01 -17.05 28.04
N TYR A 265 9.77 -17.55 28.04
CA TYR A 265 9.47 -18.97 27.85
C TYR A 265 8.93 -19.20 26.44
N THR A 266 9.68 -19.94 25.63
CA THR A 266 9.26 -20.32 24.28
C THR A 266 8.90 -21.81 24.21
N LYS A 267 8.52 -22.29 23.01
CA LYS A 267 8.27 -23.71 22.77
C LYS A 267 9.55 -24.57 22.92
N LYS A 268 10.72 -24.01 22.64
CA LYS A 268 11.99 -24.76 22.55
C LYS A 268 12.99 -24.40 23.64
N GLU A 269 12.93 -23.20 24.19
CA GLU A 269 13.97 -22.72 25.08
C GLU A 269 13.42 -21.73 26.11
N ILE A 270 14.14 -21.61 27.23
CA ILE A 270 13.94 -20.60 28.27
C ILE A 270 15.10 -19.62 28.16
N ILE A 271 14.80 -18.34 28.09
CA ILE A 271 15.80 -17.28 27.96
C ILE A 271 15.73 -16.37 29.17
N PRO A 272 16.65 -16.55 30.12
CA PRO A 272 16.70 -15.74 31.35
C PRO A 272 17.46 -14.43 31.14
N ASN A 273 17.24 -13.51 32.08
CA ASN A 273 17.98 -12.25 32.19
C ASN A 273 17.89 -11.38 30.92
N VAL A 274 16.69 -11.24 30.37
CA VAL A 274 16.41 -10.27 29.30
C VAL A 274 16.23 -8.91 29.93
N ASP A 275 17.05 -7.95 29.53
CA ASP A 275 17.04 -6.60 30.10
C ASP A 275 15.91 -5.73 29.54
N ILE A 276 15.70 -5.79 28.23
CA ILE A 276 14.80 -4.88 27.50
C ILE A 276 13.91 -5.67 26.53
N ILE A 277 12.64 -5.34 26.51
CA ILE A 277 11.74 -5.73 25.42
C ILE A 277 11.46 -4.51 24.55
N VAL A 278 11.85 -4.59 23.26
CA VAL A 278 11.53 -3.60 22.25
C VAL A 278 10.28 -4.03 21.49
N CYS A 279 9.22 -3.27 21.62
CA CYS A 279 7.93 -3.53 20.98
C CYS A 279 7.85 -2.83 19.61
N ALA A 280 7.90 -3.61 18.54
CA ALA A 280 7.60 -3.18 17.17
C ALA A 280 6.20 -3.67 16.76
N SER A 281 5.24 -3.56 17.68
CA SER A 281 3.89 -4.14 17.62
C SER A 281 2.87 -3.22 16.99
N GLY A 282 3.32 -2.11 16.39
CA GLY A 282 2.46 -1.14 15.71
C GLY A 282 1.69 -0.22 16.65
N PHE A 283 0.59 0.33 16.15
CA PHE A 283 -0.14 1.40 16.81
C PHE A 283 -1.63 1.10 16.89
N LYS A 284 -2.29 1.67 17.89
CA LYS A 284 -3.74 1.67 18.00
C LYS A 284 -4.32 2.76 17.09
N LYS A 285 -5.42 2.47 16.43
CA LYS A 285 -6.16 3.43 15.61
C LYS A 285 -7.17 4.18 16.50
N LEU A 286 -6.69 5.15 17.27
CA LEU A 286 -7.49 5.90 18.20
C LEU A 286 -7.34 7.39 17.94
N PHE A 287 -8.49 8.08 17.84
CA PHE A 287 -8.58 9.53 17.73
C PHE A 287 -9.06 10.07 19.08
N LEU A 288 -8.17 10.09 20.07
CA LEU A 288 -8.53 10.45 21.46
C LEU A 288 -9.05 11.89 21.59
N PHE A 289 -8.68 12.76 20.65
CA PHE A 289 -9.10 14.16 20.62
C PHE A 289 -10.47 14.40 19.98
N LEU A 290 -11.12 13.38 19.40
CA LEU A 290 -12.44 13.52 18.78
C LEU A 290 -13.57 13.18 19.73
N GLU A 291 -14.60 14.03 19.73
CA GLU A 291 -15.88 13.83 20.40
C GLU A 291 -17.04 14.16 19.45
N PRO A 292 -17.96 13.23 19.17
CA PRO A 292 -17.99 11.84 19.65
C PRO A 292 -16.83 11.01 19.08
N LYS A 293 -16.50 9.91 19.75
CA LYS A 293 -15.46 8.99 19.29
C LYS A 293 -15.81 8.43 17.90
N VAL A 294 -14.89 8.51 16.99
CA VAL A 294 -15.02 8.00 15.63
C VAL A 294 -14.17 6.74 15.49
N TYR A 295 -14.77 5.65 15.05
CA TYR A 295 -14.11 4.38 14.77
C TYR A 295 -13.90 4.25 13.27
N GLN A 296 -12.70 3.82 12.85
CA GLN A 296 -12.30 3.82 11.44
C GLN A 296 -12.98 2.73 10.60
N ASP A 297 -13.66 1.77 11.21
CA ASP A 297 -14.22 0.60 10.53
C ASP A 297 -15.42 0.94 9.62
N ASP A 298 -16.04 2.12 9.84
CA ASP A 298 -17.25 2.57 9.15
C ASP A 298 -17.00 3.81 8.27
N PHE A 299 -15.93 3.81 7.49
CA PHE A 299 -15.59 4.96 6.63
C PHE A 299 -15.87 4.72 5.16
N ILE A 300 -16.60 5.64 4.52
CA ILE A 300 -16.74 5.72 3.06
C ILE A 300 -15.37 6.00 2.46
N LYS A 301 -14.93 5.13 1.53
CA LYS A 301 -13.63 5.27 0.86
C LYS A 301 -12.45 5.42 1.83
N LYS A 302 -12.56 4.89 3.04
CA LYS A 302 -11.55 5.06 4.12
C LYS A 302 -11.29 6.52 4.53
N MET A 303 -12.20 7.44 4.21
CA MET A 303 -12.05 8.87 4.47
C MET A 303 -13.19 9.49 5.28
N ILE A 304 -14.44 9.16 5.00
CA ILE A 304 -15.61 9.83 5.56
C ILE A 304 -16.37 8.89 6.48
N PRO A 305 -16.57 9.21 7.77
CA PRO A 305 -17.42 8.42 8.65
C PRO A 305 -18.88 8.42 8.16
N TYR A 306 -19.57 7.27 8.28
CA TYR A 306 -20.94 7.14 7.78
C TYR A 306 -21.96 8.11 8.42
N ASN A 307 -21.72 8.48 9.67
CA ASN A 307 -22.68 9.25 10.44
C ASN A 307 -22.42 10.77 10.41
N THR A 308 -21.43 11.21 9.66
CA THR A 308 -21.04 12.62 9.57
C THR A 308 -20.70 13.01 8.14
N SER A 309 -21.02 14.24 7.75
CA SER A 309 -20.72 14.77 6.40
C SER A 309 -19.72 15.92 6.41
N ASN A 310 -19.26 16.34 7.57
CA ASN A 310 -18.41 17.52 7.73
C ASN A 310 -17.04 17.24 8.36
N ILE A 311 -16.66 15.96 8.44
CA ILE A 311 -15.31 15.53 8.81
C ILE A 311 -14.76 14.56 7.78
N ALA A 312 -13.46 14.66 7.51
CA ALA A 312 -12.74 13.74 6.64
C ALA A 312 -11.38 13.36 7.24
N PHE A 313 -10.90 12.18 6.88
CA PHE A 313 -9.61 11.63 7.31
C PHE A 313 -8.74 11.37 6.10
N ILE A 314 -7.56 12.00 6.04
CA ILE A 314 -6.61 11.88 4.93
C ILE A 314 -5.30 11.27 5.41
N GLY A 315 -4.73 10.34 4.63
CA GLY A 315 -3.49 9.65 4.95
C GLY A 315 -3.66 8.42 5.86
N PHE A 316 -4.89 7.94 6.04
CA PHE A 316 -5.20 6.75 6.84
C PHE A 316 -5.41 5.48 6.01
N ALA A 317 -5.53 5.58 4.70
CA ALA A 317 -5.44 4.45 3.78
C ALA A 317 -3.96 4.17 3.47
N ARG A 318 -3.47 3.00 3.88
CA ARG A 318 -2.09 2.60 3.67
C ARG A 318 -1.98 1.70 2.44
N PRO A 319 -1.22 2.07 1.41
CA PRO A 319 -1.03 1.19 0.27
C PRO A 319 -0.19 -0.03 0.68
N THR A 320 -0.54 -1.21 0.17
CA THR A 320 0.28 -2.41 0.30
C THR A 320 1.63 -2.22 -0.39
N MET A 321 1.61 -1.51 -1.50
CA MET A 321 2.76 -1.04 -2.25
C MET A 321 2.50 0.40 -2.69
N GLY A 322 3.54 1.23 -2.69
CA GLY A 322 3.41 2.62 -3.06
C GLY A 322 3.52 3.60 -1.90
N SER A 323 3.28 4.86 -2.20
CA SER A 323 3.46 5.98 -1.27
C SER A 323 2.14 6.40 -0.62
N ILE A 324 2.14 6.57 0.71
CA ILE A 324 1.02 7.18 1.43
C ILE A 324 0.79 8.63 0.94
N ALA A 325 1.86 9.34 0.57
CA ALA A 325 1.75 10.71 0.07
C ALA A 325 0.93 10.79 -1.24
N THR A 326 1.13 9.83 -2.17
CA THR A 326 0.35 9.72 -3.39
C THR A 326 -1.13 9.43 -3.10
N ILE A 327 -1.40 8.53 -2.16
CA ILE A 327 -2.77 8.25 -1.70
C ILE A 327 -3.40 9.49 -1.09
N ALA A 328 -2.69 10.17 -0.19
CA ALA A 328 -3.19 11.36 0.50
C ALA A 328 -3.46 12.53 -0.46
N GLU A 329 -2.66 12.71 -1.51
CA GLU A 329 -2.91 13.70 -2.56
C GLU A 329 -4.23 13.41 -3.27
N MET A 330 -4.45 12.17 -3.71
CA MET A 330 -5.70 11.78 -4.36
C MET A 330 -6.90 11.90 -3.41
N GLN A 331 -6.73 11.50 -2.15
CA GLN A 331 -7.76 11.66 -1.12
C GLN A 331 -8.13 13.12 -0.89
N SER A 332 -7.14 14.04 -0.91
CA SER A 332 -7.42 15.47 -0.72
C SER A 332 -8.24 16.05 -1.89
N TRP A 333 -8.01 15.61 -3.12
CA TRP A 333 -8.83 16.00 -4.26
C TRP A 333 -10.26 15.47 -4.14
N TRP A 334 -10.40 14.21 -3.79
CA TRP A 334 -11.71 13.58 -3.62
C TRP A 334 -12.51 14.21 -2.46
N VAL A 335 -11.88 14.50 -1.32
CA VAL A 335 -12.50 15.18 -0.17
C VAL A 335 -12.93 16.60 -0.53
N GLN A 336 -12.12 17.32 -1.31
CA GLN A 336 -12.50 18.63 -1.82
C GLN A 336 -13.78 18.56 -2.66
N ASP A 337 -13.83 17.62 -3.63
CA ASP A 337 -15.00 17.44 -4.48
C ASP A 337 -16.22 16.95 -3.70
N TYR A 338 -16.00 16.07 -2.71
CA TYR A 338 -17.05 15.63 -1.79
C TYR A 338 -17.68 16.79 -1.00
N PHE A 339 -16.84 17.62 -0.40
CA PHE A 339 -17.31 18.77 0.38
C PHE A 339 -17.93 19.87 -0.48
N ASN A 340 -17.59 19.96 -1.73
CA ASN A 340 -18.16 20.91 -2.72
C ASN A 340 -19.34 20.32 -3.49
N HIS A 341 -19.70 19.05 -3.26
CA HIS A 341 -20.78 18.34 -3.95
C HIS A 341 -20.57 18.26 -5.49
N THR A 342 -19.31 18.17 -5.93
CA THR A 342 -18.92 18.11 -7.35
C THR A 342 -18.56 16.71 -7.83
N LEU A 343 -18.63 15.69 -6.95
CA LEU A 343 -18.41 14.30 -7.38
C LEU A 343 -19.45 13.87 -8.42
N LYS A 344 -19.01 13.13 -9.44
CA LYS A 344 -19.86 12.63 -10.53
C LYS A 344 -21.01 11.76 -10.05
N TYR A 345 -20.77 10.96 -9.02
CA TYR A 345 -21.76 10.06 -8.46
C TYR A 345 -22.17 10.53 -7.07
N LYS A 346 -23.49 10.64 -6.81
CA LYS A 346 -23.97 10.72 -5.42
C LYS A 346 -23.51 9.46 -4.70
N ILE A 347 -22.72 9.64 -3.66
CA ILE A 347 -22.30 8.52 -2.83
C ILE A 347 -23.56 7.94 -2.21
N ARG A 348 -24.04 6.86 -2.79
CA ARG A 348 -25.05 6.01 -2.12
C ARG A 348 -24.33 5.36 -0.95
N LYS A 349 -24.99 5.26 0.21
CA LYS A 349 -24.49 4.42 1.33
C LYS A 349 -23.94 3.15 0.68
N PRO A 350 -22.67 2.79 0.84
CA PRO A 350 -22.17 1.63 0.18
C PRO A 350 -22.99 0.44 0.61
N ILE A 351 -23.68 -0.17 -0.31
CA ILE A 351 -23.93 -1.60 -0.22
C ILE A 351 -22.51 -2.14 -0.14
N PHE A 352 -22.12 -2.67 1.03
CA PHE A 352 -20.81 -3.20 1.35
C PHE A 352 -20.17 -3.91 0.16
N ARG A 353 -19.72 -3.18 -0.82
CA ARG A 353 -18.70 -3.66 -1.72
C ARG A 353 -17.41 -3.26 -1.03
N ASN A 354 -16.88 -4.21 -0.26
CA ASN A 354 -15.51 -4.15 0.15
C ASN A 354 -14.71 -3.76 -1.08
N ILE A 355 -14.21 -2.52 -1.11
CA ILE A 355 -13.23 -2.05 -2.10
C ILE A 355 -11.94 -2.85 -1.91
N ASP A 356 -11.91 -3.67 -0.92
CA ASP A 356 -10.96 -4.70 -0.67
C ASP A 356 -11.51 -6.05 -1.16
N PRO A 357 -11.27 -6.40 -2.45
CA PRO A 357 -11.64 -7.71 -2.99
C PRO A 357 -10.95 -8.85 -2.26
N LEU A 358 -10.06 -8.55 -1.33
CA LEU A 358 -9.19 -9.47 -0.64
C LEU A 358 -9.60 -9.74 0.80
N ASN A 359 -10.70 -9.12 1.28
CA ASN A 359 -11.27 -9.33 2.61
C ASN A 359 -10.18 -9.43 3.71
N LEU A 360 -9.42 -8.35 3.87
CA LEU A 360 -8.27 -8.26 4.79
C LEU A 360 -8.71 -8.04 6.25
N SER A 361 -9.88 -8.58 6.62
CA SER A 361 -10.36 -8.52 7.99
C SER A 361 -9.47 -9.36 8.91
N ASN A 362 -8.56 -8.73 9.60
CA ASN A 362 -8.11 -9.10 10.96
C ASN A 362 -7.14 -8.06 11.53
N ASP A 363 -7.56 -7.41 12.56
CA ASP A 363 -6.85 -6.69 13.64
C ASP A 363 -5.88 -5.54 13.33
N ASN A 364 -5.30 -5.38 12.16
CA ASN A 364 -4.42 -4.25 11.79
C ASN A 364 -4.40 -3.94 10.29
N ILE A 365 -5.22 -4.63 9.52
CA ILE A 365 -5.15 -4.67 8.05
C ILE A 365 -6.21 -3.78 7.42
N ASP A 366 -7.20 -3.29 8.20
CA ASP A 366 -8.32 -2.45 7.71
C ASP A 366 -7.91 -1.14 7.06
N THR A 367 -6.67 -0.69 7.28
CA THR A 367 -6.12 0.49 6.61
C THR A 367 -5.43 0.16 5.30
N LEU A 368 -5.12 -1.12 5.03
CA LEU A 368 -4.44 -1.50 3.80
C LEU A 368 -5.37 -1.38 2.60
N VAL A 369 -4.83 -0.83 1.53
CA VAL A 369 -5.46 -0.75 0.21
C VAL A 369 -4.48 -1.18 -0.86
N ILE A 370 -4.98 -1.75 -1.94
CA ILE A 370 -4.15 -1.92 -3.14
C ILE A 370 -4.12 -0.55 -3.82
N GLY A 371 -2.97 0.14 -3.73
CA GLY A 371 -2.85 1.55 -4.05
C GLY A 371 -3.41 1.92 -5.43
N CYS A 372 -3.06 1.18 -6.48
CA CYS A 372 -3.52 1.46 -7.84
C CYS A 372 -5.04 1.30 -8.01
N TYR A 373 -5.64 0.25 -7.44
CA TYR A 373 -7.11 0.08 -7.48
C TYR A 373 -7.82 1.20 -6.72
N TYR A 374 -7.28 1.56 -5.56
CA TYR A 374 -7.85 2.63 -4.74
C TYR A 374 -7.77 3.99 -5.44
N LEU A 375 -6.63 4.32 -6.06
CA LEU A 375 -6.47 5.55 -6.84
C LEU A 375 -7.42 5.58 -8.04
N LYS A 376 -7.54 4.45 -8.76
CA LYS A 376 -8.47 4.32 -9.88
C LYS A 376 -9.93 4.52 -9.47
N ASP A 377 -10.32 3.94 -8.34
CA ASP A 377 -11.67 4.06 -7.78
C ASP A 377 -12.01 5.51 -7.40
N LEU A 378 -11.09 6.23 -6.76
CA LEU A 378 -11.25 7.66 -6.48
C LEU A 378 -11.28 8.51 -7.76
N ALA A 379 -10.44 8.17 -8.74
CA ALA A 379 -10.41 8.88 -10.03
C ALA A 379 -11.72 8.76 -10.81
N LYS A 380 -12.37 7.59 -10.75
CA LYS A 380 -13.70 7.37 -11.34
C LYS A 380 -14.75 8.28 -10.73
N ASP A 381 -14.79 8.39 -9.40
CA ASP A 381 -15.73 9.26 -8.71
C ASP A 381 -15.58 10.74 -9.13
N MET A 382 -14.34 11.18 -9.35
CA MET A 382 -14.00 12.55 -9.78
C MET A 382 -14.05 12.76 -11.29
N ASN A 383 -14.29 11.72 -12.08
CA ASN A 383 -14.26 11.75 -13.55
C ASN A 383 -12.93 12.25 -14.15
N ILE A 384 -11.81 11.83 -13.54
CA ILE A 384 -10.44 12.16 -13.97
C ILE A 384 -9.65 10.94 -14.44
N GLU A 385 -10.30 9.78 -14.54
CA GLU A 385 -9.67 8.59 -15.08
C GLU A 385 -9.28 8.80 -16.55
N PRO A 386 -8.03 8.43 -16.95
CA PRO A 386 -7.61 8.59 -18.34
C PRO A 386 -8.40 7.63 -19.25
N ASN A 387 -8.94 8.15 -20.34
CA ASN A 387 -9.55 7.31 -21.37
C ASN A 387 -8.45 6.65 -22.22
N MET A 388 -8.06 5.46 -21.85
CA MET A 388 -6.97 4.73 -22.50
C MET A 388 -7.28 4.37 -23.96
N PHE A 389 -8.55 4.10 -24.29
CA PHE A 389 -8.97 3.85 -25.65
C PHE A 389 -8.77 5.10 -26.52
N ARG A 390 -9.19 6.27 -26.05
CA ARG A 390 -8.94 7.52 -26.75
C ARG A 390 -7.44 7.78 -26.93
N LEU A 391 -6.65 7.59 -25.87
CA LEU A 391 -5.20 7.81 -25.92
C LEU A 391 -4.51 6.90 -26.95
N PHE A 392 -4.97 5.66 -27.08
CA PHE A 392 -4.42 4.73 -28.08
C PHE A 392 -4.46 5.31 -29.50
N PHE A 393 -5.56 5.98 -29.87
CA PHE A 393 -5.73 6.55 -31.23
C PHE A 393 -5.19 7.98 -31.34
N THR A 394 -5.18 8.77 -30.26
CA THR A 394 -4.86 10.21 -30.34
C THR A 394 -3.45 10.54 -29.85
N ASP A 395 -2.85 9.72 -28.96
CA ASP A 395 -1.51 9.92 -28.40
C ASP A 395 -0.90 8.59 -28.00
N PHE A 396 -0.53 7.80 -29.00
CA PHE A 396 0.00 6.47 -28.79
C PHE A 396 1.25 6.46 -27.89
N LYS A 397 2.10 7.48 -27.97
CA LYS A 397 3.30 7.60 -27.13
C LYS A 397 2.94 7.72 -25.64
N LEU A 398 1.94 8.52 -25.32
CA LEU A 398 1.46 8.65 -23.94
C LEU A 398 0.76 7.37 -23.49
N PHE A 399 -0.09 6.79 -24.36
CA PHE A 399 -0.74 5.50 -24.11
C PHE A 399 0.29 4.42 -23.77
N GLU A 400 1.27 4.19 -24.65
CA GLU A 400 2.34 3.20 -24.44
C GLU A 400 3.06 3.45 -23.11
N THR A 401 3.41 4.72 -22.84
CA THR A 401 4.12 5.10 -21.61
C THR A 401 3.31 4.78 -20.36
N ILE A 402 2.03 5.10 -20.33
CA ILE A 402 1.15 4.80 -19.18
C ILE A 402 0.94 3.30 -19.06
N TYR A 403 0.69 2.64 -20.18
CA TYR A 403 0.32 1.23 -20.24
C TYR A 403 1.45 0.29 -19.78
N THR A 404 2.69 0.64 -20.07
CA THR A 404 3.86 -0.16 -19.76
C THR A 404 4.52 0.18 -18.42
N ASN A 405 4.07 1.23 -17.76
CA ASN A 405 4.66 1.69 -16.51
C ASN A 405 3.70 1.57 -15.32
N SER A 406 4.25 1.77 -14.13
CA SER A 406 3.51 1.69 -12.88
C SER A 406 2.50 2.81 -12.72
N CYS A 407 1.53 2.58 -11.83
CA CYS A 407 0.55 3.57 -11.44
C CYS A 407 1.24 4.80 -10.82
N ASN A 408 1.00 5.96 -11.44
CA ASN A 408 1.50 7.24 -10.95
C ASN A 408 0.35 8.25 -10.94
N ILE A 409 0.30 9.12 -9.94
CA ILE A 409 -0.77 10.11 -9.80
C ILE A 409 -0.87 11.09 -10.98
N LEU A 410 0.22 11.32 -11.70
CA LEU A 410 0.23 12.19 -12.88
C LEU A 410 -0.67 11.69 -14.01
N ILE A 411 -0.94 10.39 -14.09
CA ILE A 411 -1.87 9.85 -15.10
C ILE A 411 -3.29 10.40 -14.92
N TYR A 412 -3.67 10.79 -13.71
CA TYR A 412 -4.95 11.39 -13.39
C TYR A 412 -4.96 12.92 -13.56
N ARG A 413 -3.87 13.50 -14.10
CA ARG A 413 -3.72 14.94 -14.42
C ARG A 413 -3.63 15.23 -15.91
N ILE A 414 -3.90 14.24 -16.77
CA ILE A 414 -3.86 14.41 -18.23
C ILE A 414 -5.21 14.87 -18.80
N SER A 415 -6.29 14.69 -18.04
CA SER A 415 -7.65 15.05 -18.47
C SER A 415 -8.51 15.49 -17.28
N GLY A 416 -9.69 16.09 -17.59
CA GLY A 416 -10.66 16.52 -16.58
C GLY A 416 -10.28 17.81 -15.85
N GLN A 417 -11.00 18.09 -14.76
CA GLN A 417 -10.83 19.33 -13.98
C GLN A 417 -9.45 19.47 -13.31
N ARG A 418 -8.74 18.37 -13.14
CA ARG A 418 -7.41 18.31 -12.52
C ARG A 418 -6.28 18.30 -13.55
N SER A 419 -6.60 18.54 -14.82
CA SER A 419 -5.60 18.53 -15.88
C SER A 419 -4.48 19.55 -15.64
N PHE A 420 -3.27 19.11 -15.92
CA PHE A 420 -2.06 19.91 -15.79
C PHE A 420 -1.32 19.90 -17.13
N PRO A 421 -1.14 21.05 -17.79
CA PRO A 421 -0.63 21.12 -19.17
C PRO A 421 0.71 20.42 -19.40
N LYS A 422 1.58 20.37 -18.36
CA LYS A 422 2.89 19.71 -18.42
C LYS A 422 2.85 18.23 -18.06
N ALA A 423 1.71 17.68 -17.59
CA ALA A 423 1.61 16.29 -17.13
C ALA A 423 2.08 15.30 -18.18
N ARG A 424 1.61 15.44 -19.42
CA ARG A 424 2.02 14.62 -20.57
C ARG A 424 3.55 14.58 -20.74
N LYS A 425 4.18 15.74 -20.77
CA LYS A 425 5.64 15.84 -20.93
C LYS A 425 6.37 15.19 -19.78
N ILE A 426 5.94 15.44 -18.54
CA ILE A 426 6.57 14.88 -17.35
C ILE A 426 6.45 13.35 -17.35
N ILE A 427 5.28 12.80 -17.70
CA ILE A 427 5.06 11.36 -17.81
C ILE A 427 6.05 10.75 -18.81
N ILE A 428 6.10 11.28 -20.03
CA ILE A 428 6.97 10.76 -21.09
C ILE A 428 8.44 10.90 -20.72
N ASP A 429 8.86 12.04 -20.14
CA ASP A 429 10.27 12.29 -19.80
C ASP A 429 10.74 11.50 -18.57
N THR A 430 9.83 11.14 -17.66
CA THR A 430 10.18 10.50 -16.38
C THR A 430 10.17 8.97 -16.49
N PHE A 431 9.18 8.39 -17.15
CA PHE A 431 9.02 6.94 -17.22
C PHE A 431 10.04 6.18 -18.10
N PRO A 432 10.55 6.71 -19.22
CA PRO A 432 11.54 6.00 -20.02
C PRO A 432 12.85 5.66 -19.30
N LYS A 433 13.12 6.27 -18.16
CA LYS A 433 14.31 5.96 -17.33
C LYS A 433 14.26 4.57 -16.71
N PHE A 434 13.11 3.90 -16.75
CA PHE A 434 12.92 2.52 -16.28
C PHE A 434 13.02 1.49 -17.44
N LYS A 435 13.79 1.79 -18.45
CA LYS A 435 13.88 1.08 -19.75
C LYS A 435 14.27 -0.40 -19.73
N ASP A 436 14.81 -0.92 -18.64
CA ASP A 436 15.29 -2.31 -18.56
C ASP A 436 14.17 -3.38 -18.52
N ARG A 437 12.90 -2.95 -18.62
CA ARG A 437 11.74 -3.84 -18.77
C ARG A 437 11.31 -4.11 -20.22
N ASP A 438 12.10 -3.72 -21.19
CA ASP A 438 11.67 -3.53 -22.59
C ASP A 438 11.09 -4.77 -23.29
N THR A 439 11.61 -5.96 -23.02
CA THR A 439 11.10 -7.20 -23.64
C THR A 439 9.84 -7.74 -22.96
N THR A 440 9.78 -7.70 -21.63
CA THR A 440 8.63 -8.20 -20.88
C THR A 440 7.42 -7.30 -21.11
N SER A 441 7.61 -5.99 -21.14
CA SER A 441 6.54 -5.01 -21.36
C SER A 441 5.91 -5.12 -22.73
N LYS A 442 6.68 -5.31 -23.80
CA LYS A 442 6.18 -5.48 -25.17
C LYS A 442 5.38 -6.77 -25.33
N LEU A 443 5.87 -7.86 -24.72
CA LEU A 443 5.13 -9.12 -24.69
C LEU A 443 3.81 -8.98 -23.93
N TYR A 444 3.80 -8.24 -22.83
CA TYR A 444 2.60 -7.95 -22.05
C TYR A 444 1.57 -7.15 -22.85
N ILE A 445 1.98 -6.09 -23.56
CA ILE A 445 1.11 -5.32 -24.45
C ILE A 445 0.51 -6.25 -25.50
N LEU A 446 1.34 -7.05 -26.15
CA LEU A 446 0.92 -7.95 -27.21
C LEU A 446 -0.09 -8.99 -26.69
N LEU A 447 0.22 -9.65 -25.57
CA LEU A 447 -0.69 -10.66 -24.97
C LEU A 447 -2.01 -10.03 -24.50
N HIS A 448 -1.98 -8.84 -23.94
CA HIS A 448 -3.19 -8.13 -23.54
C HIS A 448 -4.03 -7.73 -24.77
N PHE A 449 -3.40 -7.25 -25.83
CA PHE A 449 -4.06 -6.91 -27.09
C PHE A 449 -4.67 -8.15 -27.75
N LEU A 450 -3.92 -9.25 -27.83
CA LEU A 450 -4.38 -10.53 -28.35
C LEU A 450 -5.54 -11.06 -27.53
N TYR A 451 -5.48 -10.96 -26.21
CA TYR A 451 -6.57 -11.35 -25.34
C TYR A 451 -7.86 -10.56 -25.65
N HIS A 452 -7.77 -9.23 -25.77
CA HIS A 452 -8.94 -8.43 -26.08
C HIS A 452 -9.51 -8.71 -27.47
N ILE A 453 -8.65 -8.92 -28.46
CA ILE A 453 -9.07 -9.34 -29.80
C ILE A 453 -9.78 -10.70 -29.73
N LEU A 454 -9.18 -11.67 -29.03
CA LEU A 454 -9.77 -13.01 -28.87
C LEU A 454 -11.10 -12.95 -28.09
N PHE A 455 -11.20 -12.10 -27.06
CA PHE A 455 -12.44 -11.89 -26.32
C PHE A 455 -13.52 -11.25 -27.20
N ILE A 456 -13.18 -10.26 -28.01
CA ILE A 456 -14.11 -9.65 -28.97
C ILE A 456 -14.59 -10.69 -29.98
N LEU A 457 -13.66 -11.45 -30.57
CA LEU A 457 -13.98 -12.52 -31.53
C LEU A 457 -14.86 -13.59 -30.88
N PHE A 458 -14.62 -13.93 -29.63
CA PHE A 458 -15.43 -14.86 -28.85
C PHE A 458 -16.85 -14.33 -28.61
N CYS A 459 -16.98 -13.05 -28.25
CA CYS A 459 -18.29 -12.41 -28.11
C CYS A 459 -19.06 -12.37 -29.45
N PHE A 460 -18.37 -12.07 -30.56
CA PHE A 460 -18.99 -12.14 -31.88
C PHE A 460 -19.39 -13.56 -32.28
N ALA A 461 -18.55 -14.55 -31.98
CA ALA A 461 -18.87 -15.96 -32.27
C ALA A 461 -20.08 -16.43 -31.47
N ILE A 462 -20.18 -16.08 -30.19
CA ILE A 462 -21.36 -16.37 -29.38
C ILE A 462 -22.61 -15.66 -29.92
N SER A 463 -22.47 -14.36 -30.23
CA SER A 463 -23.58 -13.56 -30.81
C SER A 463 -24.06 -14.14 -32.12
N TYR A 464 -23.14 -14.59 -32.97
CA TYR A 464 -23.46 -15.25 -34.24
C TYR A 464 -24.13 -16.63 -34.03
N LEU A 465 -23.65 -17.43 -33.07
CA LEU A 465 -24.22 -18.73 -32.72
C LEU A 465 -25.65 -18.58 -32.19
N LEU A 466 -25.87 -17.61 -31.28
CA LEU A 466 -27.20 -17.29 -30.76
C LEU A 466 -28.13 -16.77 -31.85
N TYR A 467 -27.63 -15.89 -32.75
CA TYR A 467 -28.39 -15.49 -33.93
C TYR A 467 -28.77 -16.65 -34.81
N PHE A 468 -27.86 -17.59 -35.07
CA PHE A 468 -28.12 -18.75 -35.93
C PHE A 468 -29.15 -19.68 -35.29
N ILE A 469 -29.08 -19.89 -33.97
CA ILE A 469 -30.07 -20.69 -33.23
C ILE A 469 -31.46 -20.02 -33.31
N ILE A 470 -31.52 -18.72 -33.03
CA ILE A 470 -32.77 -17.95 -33.06
C ILE A 470 -33.32 -17.83 -34.47
N TYR A 471 -32.45 -17.66 -35.48
CA TYR A 471 -32.85 -17.63 -36.88
C TYR A 471 -33.44 -18.97 -37.34
N ARG A 472 -32.84 -20.11 -36.94
CA ARG A 472 -33.40 -21.44 -37.21
C ARG A 472 -34.72 -21.66 -36.51
N THR A 473 -34.85 -21.27 -35.25
CA THR A 473 -36.15 -21.38 -34.54
C THR A 473 -37.21 -20.45 -35.11
N ALA A 474 -36.81 -19.24 -35.53
CA ALA A 474 -37.73 -18.29 -36.18
C ALA A 474 -38.14 -18.67 -37.61
N LEU A 475 -37.35 -19.46 -38.34
CA LEU A 475 -37.72 -20.06 -39.60
C LEU A 475 -38.87 -21.07 -39.43
N VAL A 476 -38.94 -21.75 -38.29
CA VAL A 476 -40.00 -22.67 -37.92
C VAL A 476 -41.27 -21.93 -37.47
N THR A 477 -41.13 -20.70 -36.91
CA THR A 477 -42.22 -19.93 -36.28
C THR A 477 -42.67 -18.68 -37.06
N SER A 478 -42.21 -18.45 -38.29
CA SER A 478 -42.51 -17.27 -39.13
C SER A 478 -42.16 -15.87 -38.58
N HIS A 479 -41.36 -15.76 -37.54
CA HIS A 479 -40.99 -14.48 -36.87
C HIS A 479 -39.62 -13.94 -37.27
N LYS A 480 -39.34 -13.74 -38.56
CA LYS A 480 -38.02 -13.25 -39.07
C LYS A 480 -37.58 -11.89 -38.52
N LYS A 481 -38.51 -10.93 -38.27
CA LYS A 481 -38.19 -9.60 -37.77
C LYS A 481 -37.65 -9.64 -36.32
N THR A 482 -38.15 -10.57 -35.52
CA THR A 482 -37.72 -10.71 -34.10
C THR A 482 -36.29 -11.23 -34.00
N SER A 483 -35.84 -12.09 -34.93
CA SER A 483 -34.47 -12.62 -34.94
C SER A 483 -33.41 -11.56 -35.23
N ILE A 484 -33.70 -10.61 -36.10
CA ILE A 484 -32.81 -9.49 -36.44
C ILE A 484 -32.69 -8.55 -35.24
N LEU A 485 -33.80 -8.24 -34.57
CA LEU A 485 -33.80 -7.39 -33.36
C LEU A 485 -32.98 -8.00 -32.24
N VAL A 486 -33.11 -9.31 -32.00
CA VAL A 486 -32.36 -10.03 -30.97
C VAL A 486 -30.84 -10.05 -31.30
N PHE A 487 -30.47 -10.23 -32.58
CA PHE A 487 -29.07 -10.12 -33.01
C PHE A 487 -28.47 -8.73 -32.66
N PHE A 488 -29.21 -7.67 -32.99
CA PHE A 488 -28.79 -6.30 -32.66
C PHE A 488 -28.67 -6.08 -31.13
N ILE A 489 -29.64 -6.57 -30.36
CA ILE A 489 -29.61 -6.47 -28.89
C ILE A 489 -28.37 -7.20 -28.31
N ILE A 490 -28.12 -8.44 -28.77
CA ILE A 490 -26.97 -9.22 -28.27
C ILE A 490 -25.64 -8.58 -28.71
N SER A 491 -25.53 -8.09 -29.94
CA SER A 491 -24.34 -7.41 -30.43
C SER A 491 -24.12 -6.09 -29.70
N PHE A 492 -25.18 -5.31 -29.45
CA PHE A 492 -25.11 -4.07 -28.65
C PHE A 492 -24.77 -4.34 -27.19
N THR A 493 -25.32 -5.40 -26.59
CA THR A 493 -24.99 -5.81 -25.22
C THR A 493 -23.53 -6.26 -25.12
N SER A 494 -23.03 -7.00 -26.11
CA SER A 494 -21.62 -7.41 -26.18
C SER A 494 -20.68 -6.22 -26.34
N ILE A 495 -21.07 -5.23 -27.15
CA ILE A 495 -20.33 -3.96 -27.30
C ILE A 495 -20.42 -3.11 -26.02
N ALA A 496 -21.59 -3.05 -25.37
CA ALA A 496 -21.76 -2.34 -24.10
C ALA A 496 -20.97 -3.00 -22.96
N ILE A 497 -20.95 -4.30 -22.91
CA ILE A 497 -20.09 -5.07 -21.98
C ILE A 497 -18.62 -4.74 -22.27
N PHE A 498 -18.20 -4.75 -23.53
CA PHE A 498 -16.86 -4.33 -23.92
C PHE A 498 -16.56 -2.89 -23.47
N TYR A 499 -17.49 -1.94 -23.69
CA TYR A 499 -17.33 -0.56 -23.25
C TYR A 499 -17.24 -0.43 -21.72
N THR A 500 -18.02 -1.22 -20.97
CA THR A 500 -18.01 -1.23 -19.50
C THR A 500 -16.70 -1.82 -18.93
N PHE A 501 -16.05 -2.70 -19.67
CA PHE A 501 -14.77 -3.30 -19.29
C PHE A 501 -13.55 -2.44 -19.73
N PHE A 502 -13.74 -1.53 -20.71
CA PHE A 502 -12.66 -0.66 -21.23
C PHE A 502 -12.74 0.80 -20.75
N THR A 503 -13.86 1.24 -20.23
CA THR A 503 -14.05 2.53 -19.57
C THR A 503 -14.14 2.37 -18.06
#